data_577e57ba2b451ab22a97fd5f3702f744
#
_entry.id   577e57ba2b451ab22a97fd5f3702f744
#
_cell.length_a   1.000
_cell.length_b   1.000
_cell.length_c   1.000
_cell.angle_alpha   90.00
_cell.angle_beta   90.00
_cell.angle_gamma   90.00
#
_symmetry.space_group_name_H-M   'P 1'
#
loop_
_entity.id
_entity.type
_entity.pdbx_description
1 polymer ?
#
loop_
_entity_poly.entity_id
_entity_poly.type
_entity_poly.pdbx_seq_one_letter_code
_entity_poly.pdbx_strand_id
1 'polypeptide(L)'
;TPVREALQLLSEQGFVRVEPSRGTHVSPINGDLAYSIYEALSSLSGCAAKLACQKQKKGDIARLRELNGDFERAVAAGEHDRLSNLDNVFHKFILKMADNPYISDAVLNLTMHSNRYENLYFREGTDRMESVREHEALIRALEVRDDEESARAAEENWLGFYRRRLQKML
;
A
#
# COMPACT_ATOMS: atom_id res chain seq x y z
N THR A 1 -24.24 -7.06 21.28
CA THR A 1 -23.04 -6.84 22.08
C THR A 1 -21.92 -6.27 21.22
N PRO A 2 -21.06 -5.37 21.72
CA PRO A 2 -20.01 -4.71 20.93
C PRO A 2 -19.11 -5.68 20.14
N VAL A 3 -18.80 -6.84 20.72
CA VAL A 3 -17.99 -7.88 20.05
C VAL A 3 -18.70 -8.46 18.82
N ARG A 4 -20.02 -8.70 18.90
CA ARG A 4 -20.79 -9.23 17.78
C ARG A 4 -20.85 -8.23 16.64
N GLU A 5 -21.06 -6.97 16.96
CA GLU A 5 -21.09 -5.86 15.98
C GLU A 5 -19.72 -5.69 15.31
N ALA A 6 -18.63 -5.73 16.07
CA ALA A 6 -17.27 -5.68 15.53
C ALA A 6 -16.98 -6.88 14.60
N LEU A 7 -17.37 -8.10 14.96
CA LEU A 7 -17.21 -9.27 14.10
C LEU A 7 -18.08 -9.20 12.85
N GLN A 8 -19.25 -8.59 12.94
CA GLN A 8 -20.11 -8.38 11.77
C GLN A 8 -19.46 -7.39 10.80
N LEU A 9 -18.95 -6.25 11.28
CA LEU A 9 -18.20 -5.29 10.45
C LEU A 9 -16.98 -5.92 9.79
N LEU A 10 -16.20 -6.72 10.53
CA LEU A 10 -15.06 -7.45 9.96
C LEU A 10 -15.50 -8.48 8.91
N SER A 11 -16.69 -9.09 9.08
CA SER A 11 -17.24 -10.03 8.10
C SER A 11 -17.70 -9.31 6.83
N GLU A 12 -18.38 -8.18 6.96
CA GLU A 12 -18.77 -7.33 5.83
C GLU A 12 -17.56 -6.83 5.03
N GLN A 13 -16.47 -6.54 5.72
CA GLN A 13 -15.18 -6.18 5.12
C GLN A 13 -14.37 -7.38 4.60
N GLY A 14 -14.81 -8.62 4.82
CA GLY A 14 -14.14 -9.81 4.33
C GLY A 14 -12.92 -10.27 5.15
N PHE A 15 -12.64 -9.67 6.31
CA PHE A 15 -11.53 -10.07 7.19
C PHE A 15 -11.80 -11.35 7.96
N VAL A 16 -13.07 -11.62 8.25
CA VAL A 16 -13.51 -12.86 8.90
C VAL A 16 -14.65 -13.49 8.14
N ARG A 17 -14.86 -14.80 8.33
CA ARG A 17 -15.99 -15.55 7.82
C ARG A 17 -16.78 -16.13 8.98
N VAL A 18 -18.09 -15.98 8.93
CA VAL A 18 -19.01 -16.60 9.89
C VAL A 18 -19.49 -17.92 9.29
N GLU A 19 -19.15 -19.03 9.91
CA GLU A 19 -19.60 -20.36 9.51
C GLU A 19 -20.71 -20.83 10.47
N PRO A 20 -21.90 -21.16 9.96
CA PRO A 20 -22.99 -21.68 10.80
C PRO A 20 -22.52 -22.88 11.63
N SER A 21 -22.76 -22.84 12.92
CA SER A 21 -22.39 -23.87 13.90
C SER A 21 -20.89 -24.11 14.13
N ARG A 22 -20.01 -23.36 13.42
CA ARG A 22 -18.53 -23.45 13.56
C ARG A 22 -17.88 -22.19 14.08
N GLY A 23 -18.65 -21.09 14.16
CA GLY A 23 -18.15 -19.82 14.70
C GLY A 23 -17.58 -18.89 13.64
N THR A 24 -16.74 -17.94 14.10
CA THR A 24 -16.12 -16.92 13.23
C THR A 24 -14.64 -17.22 13.10
N HIS A 25 -14.16 -17.24 11.87
CA HIS A 25 -12.76 -17.55 11.51
C HIS A 25 -12.15 -16.41 10.70
N VAL A 26 -10.85 -16.18 10.85
CA VAL A 26 -10.11 -15.25 10.00
C VAL A 26 -10.15 -15.76 8.56
N SER A 27 -10.47 -14.88 7.61
CA SER A 27 -10.47 -15.23 6.19
C SER A 27 -9.05 -15.60 5.74
N PRO A 28 -8.88 -16.69 4.96
CA PRO A 28 -7.56 -17.08 4.46
C PRO A 28 -6.99 -16.01 3.51
N ILE A 29 -5.69 -16.02 3.37
CA ILE A 29 -5.01 -15.30 2.29
C ILE A 29 -5.32 -16.05 0.99
N ASN A 30 -5.82 -15.33 -0.02
CA ASN A 30 -6.24 -15.89 -1.31
C ASN A 30 -5.52 -15.14 -2.44
N GLY A 31 -4.77 -15.87 -3.27
CA GLY A 31 -3.99 -15.32 -4.38
C GLY A 31 -4.85 -14.65 -5.45
N ASP A 32 -6.01 -15.24 -5.79
CA ASP A 32 -6.90 -14.68 -6.82
C ASP A 32 -7.49 -13.33 -6.36
N LEU A 33 -7.85 -13.24 -5.08
CA LEU A 33 -8.35 -11.99 -4.51
C LEU A 33 -7.26 -10.93 -4.38
N ALA A 34 -6.01 -11.37 -4.14
CA ALA A 34 -4.86 -10.46 -4.09
C ALA A 34 -4.73 -9.66 -5.39
N TYR A 35 -4.79 -10.31 -6.55
CA TYR A 35 -4.68 -9.61 -7.83
C TYR A 35 -5.68 -8.47 -7.95
N SER A 36 -6.96 -8.73 -7.67
CA SER A 36 -8.03 -7.72 -7.75
C SER A 36 -7.80 -6.54 -6.80
N ILE A 37 -7.26 -6.79 -5.60
CA ILE A 37 -6.92 -5.74 -4.64
C ILE A 37 -5.78 -4.86 -5.20
N TYR A 38 -4.71 -5.47 -5.71
CA TYR A 38 -3.56 -4.73 -6.23
C TYR A 38 -3.86 -4.01 -7.55
N GLU A 39 -4.74 -4.55 -8.41
CA GLU A 39 -5.23 -3.89 -9.61
C GLU A 39 -6.01 -2.61 -9.28
N ALA A 40 -6.90 -2.66 -8.29
CA ALA A 40 -7.65 -1.49 -7.83
C ALA A 40 -6.74 -0.47 -7.12
N LEU A 41 -5.81 -0.92 -6.25
CA LEU A 41 -4.82 -0.06 -5.61
C LEU A 41 -3.93 0.64 -6.63
N SER A 42 -3.44 -0.07 -7.64
CA SER A 42 -2.66 0.48 -8.74
C SER A 42 -3.38 1.67 -9.39
N SER A 43 -4.60 1.44 -9.88
CA SER A 43 -5.37 2.47 -10.58
C SER A 43 -5.65 3.70 -9.72
N LEU A 44 -6.08 3.51 -8.48
CA LEU A 44 -6.39 4.61 -7.56
C LEU A 44 -5.14 5.35 -7.09
N SER A 45 -4.03 4.64 -6.87
CA SER A 45 -2.76 5.26 -6.49
C SER A 45 -2.14 6.04 -7.63
N GLY A 46 -2.29 5.60 -8.89
CA GLY A 46 -1.94 6.36 -10.07
C GLY A 46 -2.70 7.69 -10.13
N CYS A 47 -4.02 7.65 -9.95
CA CYS A 47 -4.83 8.86 -9.86
C CYS A 47 -4.38 9.78 -8.72
N ALA A 48 -4.07 9.23 -7.55
CA ALA A 48 -3.59 10.00 -6.41
C ALA A 48 -2.23 10.66 -6.68
N ALA A 49 -1.28 9.92 -7.26
CA ALA A 49 0.05 10.44 -7.60
C ALA A 49 -0.02 11.58 -8.64
N LYS A 50 -0.88 11.45 -9.66
CA LYS A 50 -1.14 12.51 -10.63
C LYS A 50 -1.67 13.78 -9.95
N LEU A 51 -2.65 13.66 -9.07
CA LEU A 51 -3.18 14.80 -8.31
C LEU A 51 -2.12 15.37 -7.36
N ALA A 52 -1.34 14.53 -6.68
CA ALA A 52 -0.26 14.96 -5.81
C ALA A 52 0.80 15.76 -6.58
N CYS A 53 1.16 15.32 -7.79
CA CYS A 53 2.06 16.03 -8.67
C CYS A 53 1.58 17.45 -8.98
N GLN A 54 0.29 17.60 -9.32
CA GLN A 54 -0.33 18.88 -9.67
C GLN A 54 -0.46 19.82 -8.48
N LYS A 55 -0.73 19.28 -7.27
CA LYS A 55 -1.03 20.05 -6.06
C LYS A 55 0.14 20.19 -5.08
N GLN A 56 1.31 19.60 -5.39
CA GLN A 56 2.47 19.58 -4.48
C GLN A 56 2.91 20.97 -4.03
N LYS A 57 3.31 21.06 -2.77
CA LYS A 57 3.76 22.29 -2.11
C LYS A 57 5.26 22.24 -1.85
N LYS A 58 5.85 23.39 -1.52
CA LYS A 58 7.25 23.48 -1.10
C LYS A 58 7.47 22.61 0.13
N GLY A 59 8.45 21.73 0.06
CA GLY A 59 8.81 20.79 1.13
C GLY A 59 8.25 19.40 0.99
N ASP A 60 7.24 19.16 0.14
CA ASP A 60 6.61 17.83 0.00
C ASP A 60 7.62 16.79 -0.52
N ILE A 61 8.43 17.13 -1.51
CA ILE A 61 9.47 16.22 -2.04
C ILE A 61 10.53 15.89 -0.99
N ALA A 62 10.97 16.90 -0.23
CA ALA A 62 11.92 16.66 0.87
C ALA A 62 11.34 15.72 1.92
N ARG A 63 10.04 15.87 2.23
CA ARG A 63 9.37 14.98 3.18
C ARG A 63 9.23 13.56 2.64
N LEU A 64 8.91 13.36 1.37
CA LEU A 64 8.87 12.03 0.75
C LEU A 64 10.25 11.34 0.81
N ARG A 65 11.32 12.07 0.52
CA ARG A 65 12.69 11.54 0.64
C ARG A 65 13.05 11.14 2.07
N GLU A 66 12.64 11.94 3.05
CA GLU A 66 12.82 11.59 4.47
C GLU A 66 12.10 10.29 4.82
N LEU A 67 10.84 10.14 4.41
CA LEU A 67 10.03 8.94 4.65
C LEU A 67 10.63 7.71 3.96
N ASN A 68 11.08 7.84 2.71
CA ASN A 68 11.75 6.74 2.01
C ASN A 68 13.09 6.39 2.67
N GLY A 69 13.83 7.38 3.16
CA GLY A 69 15.07 7.16 3.92
C GLY A 69 14.84 6.44 5.26
N ASP A 70 13.71 6.71 5.94
CA ASP A 70 13.32 5.96 7.16
C ASP A 70 13.05 4.49 6.82
N PHE A 71 12.34 4.24 5.71
CA PHE A 71 12.07 2.90 5.22
C PHE A 71 13.38 2.17 4.83
N GLU A 72 14.27 2.82 4.07
CA GLU A 72 15.57 2.27 3.68
C GLU A 72 16.40 1.87 4.90
N ARG A 73 16.49 2.75 5.92
CA ARG A 73 17.21 2.44 7.17
C ARG A 73 16.64 1.23 7.89
N ALA A 74 15.32 1.09 7.94
CA ALA A 74 14.68 -0.06 8.55
C ALA A 74 14.93 -1.35 7.75
N VAL A 75 14.97 -1.28 6.42
CA VAL A 75 15.36 -2.42 5.55
C VAL A 75 16.80 -2.83 5.84
N ALA A 76 17.75 -1.87 5.89
CA ALA A 76 19.16 -2.13 6.16
C ALA A 76 19.39 -2.70 7.56
N ALA A 77 18.60 -2.28 8.54
CA ALA A 77 18.67 -2.77 9.92
C ALA A 77 17.94 -4.12 10.14
N GLY A 78 17.21 -4.62 9.15
CA GLY A 78 16.44 -5.87 9.28
C GLY A 78 15.21 -5.74 10.19
N GLU A 79 14.65 -4.54 10.36
CA GLU A 79 13.50 -4.25 11.23
C GLU A 79 12.16 -4.62 10.56
N HIS A 80 12.01 -5.90 10.19
CA HIS A 80 10.92 -6.38 9.33
C HIS A 80 9.52 -6.03 9.83
N ASP A 81 9.30 -6.04 11.14
CA ASP A 81 7.99 -5.74 11.75
C ASP A 81 7.57 -4.26 11.59
N ARG A 82 8.50 -3.37 11.20
CA ARG A 82 8.23 -1.95 10.96
C ARG A 82 8.00 -1.60 9.49
N LEU A 83 8.44 -2.45 8.56
CA LEU A 83 8.49 -2.12 7.13
C LEU A 83 7.11 -1.79 6.56
N SER A 84 6.10 -2.62 6.80
CA SER A 84 4.73 -2.35 6.31
C SER A 84 4.17 -1.02 6.85
N ASN A 85 4.47 -0.67 8.09
CA ASN A 85 4.02 0.61 8.64
C ASN A 85 4.73 1.81 7.99
N LEU A 86 6.04 1.73 7.78
CA LEU A 86 6.83 2.80 7.15
C LEU A 86 6.43 2.99 5.69
N ASP A 87 6.21 1.90 4.95
CA ASP A 87 5.67 1.88 3.60
C ASP A 87 4.31 2.60 3.54
N ASN A 88 3.40 2.21 4.43
CA ASN A 88 2.08 2.84 4.54
C ASN A 88 2.17 4.36 4.86
N VAL A 89 3.13 4.79 5.67
CA VAL A 89 3.32 6.23 5.98
C VAL A 89 3.75 6.99 4.73
N PHE A 90 4.62 6.42 3.90
CA PHE A 90 5.02 7.01 2.62
C PHE A 90 3.81 7.20 1.69
N HIS A 91 3.03 6.15 1.45
CA HIS A 91 1.86 6.20 0.58
C HIS A 91 0.77 7.13 1.10
N LYS A 92 0.51 7.15 2.41
CA LYS A 92 -0.43 8.09 3.04
C LYS A 92 -0.02 9.54 2.84
N PHE A 93 1.27 9.84 2.78
CA PHE A 93 1.70 11.20 2.51
C PHE A 93 1.38 11.63 1.08
N ILE A 94 1.50 10.73 0.10
CA ILE A 94 1.06 10.99 -1.29
C ILE A 94 -0.44 11.25 -1.37
N LEU A 95 -1.25 10.45 -0.65
CA LEU A 95 -2.70 10.70 -0.55
C LEU A 95 -3.03 12.07 0.05
N LYS A 96 -2.27 12.49 1.06
CA LYS A 96 -2.38 13.84 1.65
C LYS A 96 -2.04 14.93 0.63
N MET A 97 -1.00 14.75 -0.17
CA MET A 97 -0.63 15.69 -1.24
C MET A 97 -1.71 15.74 -2.33
N ALA A 98 -2.33 14.61 -2.66
CA ALA A 98 -3.41 14.50 -3.65
C ALA A 98 -4.66 15.32 -3.25
N ASP A 99 -4.87 15.53 -1.95
CA ASP A 99 -5.97 16.33 -1.40
C ASP A 99 -7.32 15.98 -2.05
N ASN A 100 -7.64 14.67 -2.05
CA ASN A 100 -8.90 14.13 -2.52
C ASN A 100 -9.40 13.05 -1.53
N PRO A 101 -10.37 13.40 -0.66
CA PRO A 101 -10.81 12.49 0.41
C PRO A 101 -11.43 11.20 -0.13
N TYR A 102 -12.12 11.22 -1.26
CA TYR A 102 -12.77 10.03 -1.82
C TYR A 102 -11.74 9.00 -2.33
N ILE A 103 -10.69 9.47 -3.02
CA ILE A 103 -9.57 8.59 -3.42
C ILE A 103 -8.83 8.09 -2.19
N SER A 104 -8.58 8.97 -1.21
CA SER A 104 -7.89 8.60 0.03
C SER A 104 -8.63 7.51 0.79
N ASP A 105 -9.93 7.65 0.98
CA ASP A 105 -10.76 6.67 1.69
C ASP A 105 -10.78 5.33 0.96
N ALA A 106 -10.92 5.34 -0.37
CA ALA A 106 -10.91 4.13 -1.18
C ALA A 106 -9.55 3.40 -1.11
N VAL A 107 -8.44 4.12 -1.26
CA VAL A 107 -7.09 3.55 -1.16
C VAL A 107 -6.83 3.02 0.24
N LEU A 108 -7.18 3.76 1.31
CA LEU A 108 -6.97 3.32 2.69
C LEU A 108 -7.77 2.06 3.02
N ASN A 109 -9.00 1.93 2.52
CA ASN A 109 -9.79 0.71 2.66
C ASN A 109 -9.12 -0.49 1.98
N LEU A 110 -8.65 -0.34 0.74
CA LEU A 110 -7.94 -1.40 0.03
C LEU A 110 -6.60 -1.74 0.69
N THR A 111 -5.88 -0.74 1.21
CA THR A 111 -4.61 -0.94 1.93
C THR A 111 -4.77 -1.81 3.17
N MET A 112 -5.92 -1.79 3.84
CA MET A 112 -6.18 -2.72 4.95
C MET A 112 -6.14 -4.19 4.49
N HIS A 113 -6.57 -4.46 3.26
CA HIS A 113 -6.49 -5.80 2.69
C HIS A 113 -5.08 -6.14 2.20
N SER A 114 -4.40 -5.20 1.51
CA SER A 114 -3.04 -5.43 1.00
C SER A 114 -2.02 -5.65 2.12
N ASN A 115 -2.18 -4.99 3.27
CA ASN A 115 -1.30 -5.15 4.44
C ASN A 115 -1.14 -6.61 4.89
N ARG A 116 -2.14 -7.47 4.67
CA ARG A 116 -2.04 -8.90 5.01
C ARG A 116 -1.02 -9.63 4.13
N TYR A 117 -0.96 -9.26 2.85
CA TYR A 117 -0.03 -9.82 1.87
C TYR A 117 1.35 -9.19 2.00
N GLU A 118 1.42 -7.89 2.24
CA GLU A 118 2.67 -7.15 2.45
C GLU A 118 3.41 -7.61 3.71
N ASN A 119 2.69 -7.85 4.81
CA ASN A 119 3.28 -8.40 6.03
C ASN A 119 3.92 -9.77 5.78
N LEU A 120 3.29 -10.63 4.95
CA LEU A 120 3.89 -11.89 4.53
C LEU A 120 5.17 -11.64 3.73
N TYR A 121 5.12 -10.75 2.73
CA TYR A 121 6.28 -10.40 1.91
C TYR A 121 7.44 -9.81 2.73
N PHE A 122 7.18 -8.83 3.60
CA PHE A 122 8.23 -8.19 4.39
C PHE A 122 8.86 -9.12 5.43
N ARG A 123 8.17 -10.17 5.85
CA ARG A 123 8.75 -11.21 6.70
C ARG A 123 9.60 -12.21 5.94
N GLU A 124 9.12 -12.68 4.80
CA GLU A 124 9.69 -13.82 4.06
C GLU A 124 10.45 -13.40 2.79
N GLY A 125 10.16 -12.21 2.25
CA GLY A 125 10.77 -11.70 1.03
C GLY A 125 12.26 -11.34 1.18
N THR A 126 13.02 -11.49 0.09
CA THR A 126 14.47 -11.33 0.08
C THR A 126 14.94 -9.97 -0.43
N ASP A 127 14.26 -9.35 -1.40
CA ASP A 127 14.68 -8.07 -2.01
C ASP A 127 13.78 -6.90 -1.60
N ARG A 128 13.91 -6.49 -0.35
CA ARG A 128 13.15 -5.35 0.20
C ARG A 128 13.69 -3.99 -0.28
N MET A 129 14.94 -3.93 -0.73
CA MET A 129 15.55 -2.72 -1.28
C MET A 129 14.91 -2.30 -2.62
N GLU A 130 14.23 -3.20 -3.30
CA GLU A 130 13.52 -2.83 -4.51
C GLU A 130 12.34 -1.88 -4.24
N SER A 131 11.62 -2.05 -3.13
CA SER A 131 10.57 -1.09 -2.72
C SER A 131 11.15 0.30 -2.47
N VAL A 132 12.36 0.40 -1.89
CA VAL A 132 13.06 1.69 -1.74
C VAL A 132 13.32 2.34 -3.10
N ARG A 133 13.77 1.56 -4.10
CA ARG A 133 14.03 2.05 -5.47
C ARG A 133 12.76 2.48 -6.20
N GLU A 134 11.67 1.78 -5.99
CA GLU A 134 10.35 2.11 -6.55
C GLU A 134 9.80 3.41 -5.96
N HIS A 135 9.92 3.61 -4.65
CA HIS A 135 9.58 4.88 -4.02
C HIS A 135 10.43 6.03 -4.58
N GLU A 136 11.74 5.83 -4.77
CA GLU A 136 12.62 6.83 -5.34
C GLU A 136 12.27 7.17 -6.80
N ALA A 137 11.79 6.21 -7.59
CA ALA A 137 11.31 6.46 -8.94
C ALA A 137 10.06 7.38 -8.93
N LEU A 138 9.12 7.11 -8.03
CA LEU A 138 7.94 7.94 -7.84
C LEU A 138 8.30 9.35 -7.34
N ILE A 139 9.22 9.46 -6.39
CA ILE A 139 9.72 10.77 -5.89
C ILE A 139 10.32 11.58 -7.04
N ARG A 140 11.14 10.96 -7.90
CA ARG A 140 11.76 11.65 -9.05
C ARG A 140 10.72 12.17 -10.04
N ALA A 141 9.70 11.37 -10.36
CA ALA A 141 8.63 11.80 -11.25
C ALA A 141 7.87 12.99 -10.67
N LEU A 142 7.53 12.94 -9.38
CA LEU A 142 6.91 14.06 -8.67
C LEU A 142 7.79 15.31 -8.66
N GLU A 143 9.09 15.17 -8.41
CA GLU A 143 10.05 16.29 -8.35
C GLU A 143 10.15 17.06 -9.66
N VAL A 144 10.19 16.34 -10.80
CA VAL A 144 10.23 16.97 -12.12
C VAL A 144 8.85 17.41 -12.62
N ARG A 145 7.81 17.20 -11.83
CA ARG A 145 6.41 17.54 -12.12
C ARG A 145 5.86 16.88 -13.38
N ASP A 146 6.28 15.64 -13.63
CA ASP A 146 5.69 14.79 -14.67
C ASP A 146 4.52 14.01 -14.07
N ASP A 147 3.30 14.48 -14.33
CA ASP A 147 2.09 13.92 -13.72
C ASP A 147 1.73 12.54 -14.31
N GLU A 148 2.02 12.29 -15.59
CA GLU A 148 1.80 10.99 -16.22
C GLU A 148 2.84 9.96 -15.75
N GLU A 149 4.12 10.35 -15.62
CA GLU A 149 5.14 9.47 -15.06
C GLU A 149 4.89 9.20 -13.57
N SER A 150 4.42 10.20 -12.81
CA SER A 150 4.04 10.02 -11.41
C SER A 150 2.92 8.98 -11.26
N ALA A 151 1.91 9.03 -12.13
CA ALA A 151 0.85 8.04 -12.16
C ALA A 151 1.40 6.64 -12.47
N ARG A 152 2.20 6.49 -13.53
CA ARG A 152 2.80 5.20 -13.93
C ARG A 152 3.69 4.62 -12.85
N ALA A 153 4.53 5.44 -12.21
CA ALA A 153 5.40 4.99 -11.13
C ALA A 153 4.58 4.47 -9.93
N ALA A 154 3.49 5.14 -9.57
CA ALA A 154 2.60 4.70 -8.52
C ALA A 154 1.83 3.42 -8.88
N GLU A 155 1.36 3.31 -10.11
CA GLU A 155 0.69 2.09 -10.62
C GLU A 155 1.64 0.89 -10.59
N GLU A 156 2.86 1.07 -11.09
CA GLU A 156 3.86 0.00 -11.12
C GLU A 156 4.35 -0.39 -9.73
N ASN A 157 4.41 0.53 -8.78
CA ASN A 157 4.75 0.21 -7.39
C ASN A 157 3.76 -0.82 -6.82
N TRP A 158 2.47 -0.69 -7.04
CA TRP A 158 1.46 -1.64 -6.54
C TRP A 158 1.33 -2.90 -7.39
N LEU A 159 1.01 -2.74 -8.67
CA LEU A 159 0.74 -3.90 -9.55
C LEU A 159 2.02 -4.64 -9.91
N GLY A 160 3.13 -3.92 -10.07
CA GLY A 160 4.45 -4.49 -10.26
C GLY A 160 4.91 -5.27 -9.04
N PHE A 161 4.69 -4.76 -7.83
CA PHE A 161 4.94 -5.48 -6.59
C PHE A 161 4.20 -6.82 -6.58
N TYR A 162 2.90 -6.84 -6.88
CA TYR A 162 2.13 -8.08 -6.97
C TYR A 162 2.74 -9.05 -7.98
N ARG A 163 2.95 -8.61 -9.24
CA ARG A 163 3.42 -9.47 -10.34
C ARG A 163 4.83 -10.02 -10.13
N ARG A 164 5.75 -9.20 -9.65
CA ARG A 164 7.15 -9.58 -9.52
C ARG A 164 7.45 -10.40 -8.28
N ARG A 165 6.71 -10.16 -7.21
CA ARG A 165 7.05 -10.67 -5.86
C ARG A 165 5.95 -11.49 -5.24
N LEU A 166 4.79 -10.87 -5.00
CA LEU A 166 3.74 -11.49 -4.22
C LEU A 166 3.12 -12.72 -4.91
N GLN A 167 2.89 -12.65 -6.22
CA GLN A 167 2.34 -13.76 -7.01
C GLN A 167 3.18 -15.05 -6.91
N LYS A 168 4.48 -14.94 -6.66
CA LYS A 168 5.38 -16.09 -6.51
C LYS A 168 5.34 -16.71 -5.12
N MET A 169 4.76 -16.02 -4.14
CA MET A 169 4.66 -16.44 -2.75
C MET A 169 3.29 -17.02 -2.41
N LEU A 170 2.27 -16.72 -3.22
CA LEU A 170 0.90 -17.19 -3.08
C LEU A 170 0.59 -18.38 -3.99
#